data_bc12b37c364146914a082163fb7b2ffe
#
_entry.id   bc12b37c364146914a082163fb7b2ffe
#
_cell.length_a   1.000
_cell.length_b   1.000
_cell.length_c   1.000
_cell.angle_alpha   90.00
_cell.angle_beta   90.00
_cell.angle_gamma   90.00
#
_symmetry.space_group_name_H-M   'P 1'
#
loop_
_entity.id
_entity.type
_entity.pdbx_description
1 polymer ?
#
loop_
_entity_poly.entity_id
_entity_poly.type
_entity_poly.pdbx_seq_one_letter_code
_entity_poly.pdbx_strand_id
1 'polypeptide(L)'
;MELFFLFLLVVLMAIALGSGFPVAFALPGSAVITIGIAGLTGLLFEANPSAYFHSSGPYEWLSAGVTNLRGVYWEPERDTLIAIPLFIFMGLMLQRSKVAEDLLLAMAQLFGPVPGGLGISVVFVGALLAATTGIVGATVVAMGLISLPSMLRNNYSPSLATGTIAASGTLGQIIPPSIVLIILADQLASASDQASSLRKSLHKEVTGEMSMPSFLDVTSTSAGEMFLGALVPGLVLVAVYMLYILTVALIFPKVAPAVGFEGRMDTKFWVRIAVTLIPPLTLIFLVLGSILSGIATVNQAGAIGAAGAVFMGSFRLSTGKRSAVYPSLLAVLSLILIFYCLENYEMNFRAADTPEDYTGLWLGAIGSA
;
A
#
# COMPACT_ATOMS: atom_id res chain seq x y z
N MET A 1 -20.60 -29.02 -6.83
CA MET A 1 -19.17 -29.32 -6.99
C MET A 1 -18.31 -28.08 -6.83
N GLU A 2 -18.68 -26.90 -7.39
CA GLU A 2 -17.89 -25.66 -7.28
C GLU A 2 -17.58 -25.26 -5.82
N LEU A 3 -18.58 -25.27 -4.93
CA LEU A 3 -18.39 -24.98 -3.51
C LEU A 3 -17.44 -25.97 -2.82
N PHE A 4 -17.38 -27.22 -3.26
CA PHE A 4 -16.45 -28.20 -2.74
C PHE A 4 -15.00 -27.87 -3.12
N PHE A 5 -14.74 -27.52 -4.37
CA PHE A 5 -13.39 -27.13 -4.81
C PHE A 5 -12.96 -25.78 -4.22
N LEU A 6 -13.89 -24.85 -4.03
CA LEU A 6 -13.62 -23.60 -3.31
C LEU A 6 -13.22 -23.90 -1.85
N PHE A 7 -13.97 -24.76 -1.17
CA PHE A 7 -13.65 -25.16 0.20
C PHE A 7 -12.30 -25.88 0.27
N LEU A 8 -12.04 -26.79 -0.67
CA LEU A 8 -10.76 -27.51 -0.79
C LEU A 8 -9.59 -26.52 -0.98
N LEU A 9 -9.75 -25.51 -1.84
CA LEU A 9 -8.75 -24.45 -2.05
C LEU A 9 -8.44 -23.73 -0.74
N VAL A 10 -9.47 -23.30 -0.01
CA VAL A 10 -9.29 -22.58 1.27
C VAL A 10 -8.59 -23.48 2.30
N VAL A 11 -8.96 -24.74 2.39
CA VAL A 11 -8.33 -25.70 3.32
C VAL A 11 -6.87 -25.96 2.97
N LEU A 12 -6.56 -26.20 1.70
CA LEU A 12 -5.18 -26.39 1.24
C LEU A 12 -4.33 -25.16 1.50
N MET A 13 -4.87 -23.97 1.22
CA MET A 13 -4.21 -22.71 1.50
C MET A 13 -3.95 -22.52 3.01
N ALA A 14 -4.93 -22.81 3.85
CA ALA A 14 -4.79 -22.73 5.32
C ALA A 14 -3.74 -23.71 5.85
N ILE A 15 -3.70 -24.94 5.33
CA ILE A 15 -2.70 -25.95 5.68
C ILE A 15 -1.30 -25.50 5.22
N ALA A 16 -1.17 -25.02 3.98
CA ALA A 16 0.11 -24.57 3.46
C ALA A 16 0.67 -23.38 4.24
N LEU A 17 -0.16 -22.39 4.56
CA LEU A 17 0.24 -21.23 5.38
C LEU A 17 0.55 -21.63 6.82
N GLY A 18 -0.27 -22.51 7.41
CA GLY A 18 -0.08 -22.99 8.78
C GLY A 18 1.15 -23.89 8.97
N SER A 19 1.62 -24.55 7.90
CA SER A 19 2.86 -25.34 7.90
C SER A 19 4.13 -24.53 7.74
N GLY A 20 4.01 -23.19 7.59
CA GLY A 20 5.15 -22.28 7.47
C GLY A 20 5.72 -22.14 6.05
N PHE A 21 5.02 -22.63 5.04
CA PHE A 21 5.41 -22.37 3.65
C PHE A 21 5.34 -20.86 3.34
N PRO A 22 6.34 -20.31 2.60
CA PRO A 22 6.28 -18.94 2.15
C PRO A 22 5.00 -18.66 1.35
N VAL A 23 4.34 -17.54 1.65
CA VAL A 23 3.06 -17.15 1.03
C VAL A 23 3.12 -17.15 -0.50
N ALA A 24 4.26 -16.73 -1.06
CA ALA A 24 4.51 -16.69 -2.50
C ALA A 24 4.38 -18.07 -3.20
N PHE A 25 4.59 -19.17 -2.47
CA PHE A 25 4.43 -20.54 -2.97
C PHE A 25 3.13 -21.19 -2.49
N ALA A 26 2.68 -20.85 -1.27
CA ALA A 26 1.48 -21.42 -0.67
C ALA A 26 0.21 -21.08 -1.48
N LEU A 27 0.07 -19.82 -1.90
CA LEU A 27 -1.10 -19.37 -2.65
C LEU A 27 -1.18 -19.98 -4.06
N PRO A 28 -0.19 -19.83 -4.95
CA PRO A 28 -0.26 -20.43 -6.27
C PRO A 28 -0.21 -21.96 -6.21
N GLY A 29 0.53 -22.54 -5.28
CA GLY A 29 0.61 -23.99 -5.11
C GLY A 29 -0.73 -24.61 -4.73
N SER A 30 -1.47 -24.02 -3.80
CA SER A 30 -2.82 -24.49 -3.43
C SER A 30 -3.80 -24.40 -4.61
N ALA A 31 -3.72 -23.32 -5.42
CA ALA A 31 -4.54 -23.17 -6.61
C ALA A 31 -4.23 -24.26 -7.66
N VAL A 32 -2.95 -24.47 -7.97
CA VAL A 32 -2.52 -25.50 -8.94
C VAL A 32 -2.96 -26.90 -8.50
N ILE A 33 -2.80 -27.25 -7.21
CA ILE A 33 -3.22 -28.52 -6.67
C ILE A 33 -4.74 -28.67 -6.78
N THR A 34 -5.52 -27.64 -6.45
CA THR A 34 -6.99 -27.69 -6.54
C THR A 34 -7.45 -27.87 -7.98
N ILE A 35 -6.86 -27.14 -8.94
CA ILE A 35 -7.15 -27.31 -10.37
C ILE A 35 -6.80 -28.73 -10.83
N GLY A 36 -5.66 -29.26 -10.41
CA GLY A 36 -5.25 -30.62 -10.73
C GLY A 36 -6.24 -31.67 -10.18
N ILE A 37 -6.68 -31.53 -8.94
CA ILE A 37 -7.67 -32.42 -8.32
C ILE A 37 -9.01 -32.32 -9.05
N ALA A 38 -9.47 -31.09 -9.38
CA ALA A 38 -10.72 -30.89 -10.11
C ALA A 38 -10.68 -31.56 -11.51
N GLY A 39 -9.56 -31.43 -12.23
CA GLY A 39 -9.37 -32.10 -13.52
C GLY A 39 -9.32 -33.64 -13.41
N LEU A 40 -8.61 -34.17 -12.41
CA LEU A 40 -8.53 -35.61 -12.17
C LEU A 40 -9.88 -36.22 -11.76
N THR A 41 -10.62 -35.55 -10.85
CA THR A 41 -11.95 -36.00 -10.43
C THR A 41 -12.94 -35.94 -11.60
N GLY A 42 -12.88 -34.89 -12.45
CA GLY A 42 -13.68 -34.78 -13.66
C GLY A 42 -13.40 -35.94 -14.62
N LEU A 43 -12.13 -36.31 -14.79
CA LEU A 43 -11.73 -37.45 -15.62
C LEU A 43 -12.22 -38.80 -15.06
N LEU A 44 -12.12 -38.99 -13.75
CA LEU A 44 -12.49 -40.25 -13.09
C LEU A 44 -14.00 -40.47 -13.00
N PHE A 45 -14.78 -39.43 -12.72
CA PHE A 45 -16.22 -39.57 -12.47
C PHE A 45 -17.09 -39.24 -13.69
N GLU A 46 -16.66 -38.31 -14.53
CA GLU A 46 -17.44 -37.84 -15.69
C GLU A 46 -16.77 -38.17 -17.04
N ALA A 47 -15.63 -38.85 -17.02
CA ALA A 47 -14.78 -39.11 -18.19
C ALA A 47 -14.43 -37.84 -18.98
N ASN A 48 -14.54 -36.67 -18.35
CA ASN A 48 -14.25 -35.36 -18.93
C ASN A 48 -13.45 -34.49 -17.94
N PRO A 49 -12.19 -34.18 -18.23
CA PRO A 49 -11.38 -33.37 -17.32
C PRO A 49 -11.89 -31.92 -17.14
N SER A 50 -12.78 -31.47 -18.02
CA SER A 50 -13.38 -30.13 -17.97
C SER A 50 -14.75 -30.09 -17.30
N ALA A 51 -15.26 -31.20 -16.79
CA ALA A 51 -16.62 -31.32 -16.25
C ALA A 51 -16.95 -30.33 -15.10
N TYR A 52 -15.95 -29.97 -14.33
CA TYR A 52 -16.10 -29.09 -13.16
C TYR A 52 -15.57 -27.66 -13.39
N PHE A 53 -15.29 -27.30 -14.64
CA PHE A 53 -14.85 -25.96 -15.04
C PHE A 53 -15.95 -25.28 -15.85
N HIS A 54 -16.25 -24.01 -15.51
CA HIS A 54 -17.42 -23.31 -16.03
C HIS A 54 -17.34 -22.95 -17.53
N SER A 55 -16.15 -22.62 -18.03
CA SER A 55 -15.98 -22.15 -19.43
C SER A 55 -14.79 -22.71 -20.16
N SER A 56 -13.87 -23.31 -19.47
CA SER A 56 -12.59 -23.76 -20.04
C SER A 56 -12.01 -24.88 -19.19
N GLY A 57 -11.28 -25.81 -19.81
CA GLY A 57 -10.72 -26.95 -19.10
C GLY A 57 -9.56 -26.57 -18.18
N PRO A 58 -9.02 -27.55 -17.40
CA PRO A 58 -7.93 -27.32 -16.46
C PRO A 58 -6.68 -26.74 -17.13
N TYR A 59 -6.45 -27.02 -18.39
CA TYR A 59 -5.32 -26.48 -19.17
C TYR A 59 -5.42 -24.96 -19.33
N GLU A 60 -6.59 -24.42 -19.64
CA GLU A 60 -6.75 -22.96 -19.79
C GLU A 60 -6.63 -22.23 -18.46
N TRP A 61 -7.14 -22.79 -17.38
CA TRP A 61 -6.96 -22.22 -16.04
C TRP A 61 -5.50 -22.18 -15.61
N LEU A 62 -4.73 -23.23 -15.89
CA LEU A 62 -3.29 -23.26 -15.66
C LEU A 62 -2.55 -22.29 -16.59
N SER A 63 -2.94 -22.21 -17.87
CA SER A 63 -2.33 -21.28 -18.82
C SER A 63 -2.65 -19.83 -18.49
N ALA A 64 -3.84 -19.52 -17.98
CA ALA A 64 -4.18 -18.19 -17.50
C ALA A 64 -3.24 -17.74 -16.36
N GLY A 65 -2.90 -18.65 -15.44
CA GLY A 65 -1.88 -18.39 -14.40
C GLY A 65 -0.51 -18.05 -14.99
N VAL A 66 -0.07 -18.81 -16.01
CA VAL A 66 1.19 -18.55 -16.72
C VAL A 66 1.13 -17.25 -17.52
N THR A 67 0.00 -16.94 -18.15
CA THR A 67 -0.20 -15.68 -18.90
C THR A 67 -0.15 -14.47 -17.98
N ASN A 68 -0.76 -14.57 -16.81
CA ASN A 68 -0.67 -13.51 -15.79
C ASN A 68 0.78 -13.29 -15.32
N LEU A 69 1.55 -14.38 -15.12
CA LEU A 69 2.98 -14.29 -14.82
C LEU A 69 3.76 -13.62 -15.95
N ARG A 70 3.46 -13.96 -17.22
CA ARG A 70 4.08 -13.28 -18.38
C ARG A 70 3.75 -11.80 -18.40
N GLY A 71 2.49 -11.40 -18.13
CA GLY A 71 2.09 -10.00 -18.02
C GLY A 71 2.89 -9.24 -16.95
N VAL A 72 3.18 -9.88 -15.81
CA VAL A 72 4.01 -9.28 -14.77
C VAL A 72 5.48 -9.10 -15.21
N TYR A 73 6.05 -10.08 -15.94
CA TYR A 73 7.46 -10.03 -16.33
C TYR A 73 7.73 -9.29 -17.65
N TRP A 74 6.77 -9.30 -18.59
CA TRP A 74 6.98 -8.79 -19.94
C TRP A 74 6.28 -7.47 -20.25
N GLU A 75 5.47 -6.96 -19.32
CA GLU A 75 4.85 -5.63 -19.37
C GLU A 75 5.33 -4.77 -18.19
N PRO A 76 6.62 -4.37 -18.16
CA PRO A 76 7.16 -3.55 -17.08
C PRO A 76 6.53 -2.14 -17.03
N GLU A 77 5.83 -1.73 -18.07
CA GLU A 77 5.14 -0.44 -18.19
C GLU A 77 3.77 -0.41 -17.49
N ARG A 78 3.34 -1.51 -16.86
CA ARG A 78 2.12 -1.48 -16.06
C ARG A 78 2.30 -0.55 -14.86
N ASP A 79 1.57 0.54 -14.86
CA ASP A 79 1.60 1.57 -13.81
C ASP A 79 1.45 0.99 -12.41
N THR A 80 0.60 -0.02 -12.25
CA THR A 80 0.35 -0.72 -10.99
C THR A 80 1.60 -1.38 -10.43
N LEU A 81 2.42 -2.01 -11.29
CA LEU A 81 3.61 -2.76 -10.88
C LEU A 81 4.76 -1.82 -10.48
N ILE A 82 4.87 -0.66 -11.12
CA ILE A 82 5.90 0.35 -10.79
C ILE A 82 5.56 1.06 -9.48
N ALA A 83 4.27 1.32 -9.23
CA ALA A 83 3.81 1.99 -8.01
C ALA A 83 4.17 1.21 -6.73
N ILE A 84 4.06 -0.13 -6.76
CA ILE A 84 4.30 -0.98 -5.59
C ILE A 84 5.73 -0.80 -5.01
N PRO A 85 6.83 -0.98 -5.76
CA PRO A 85 8.16 -0.78 -5.23
C PRO A 85 8.42 0.66 -4.78
N LEU A 86 7.81 1.67 -5.42
CA LEU A 86 7.95 3.07 -5.02
C LEU A 86 7.30 3.34 -3.66
N PHE A 87 6.11 2.81 -3.39
CA PHE A 87 5.47 2.92 -2.07
C PHE A 87 6.23 2.12 -1.00
N ILE A 88 6.72 0.92 -1.33
CA ILE A 88 7.58 0.15 -0.41
C ILE A 88 8.84 0.94 -0.06
N PHE A 89 9.49 1.52 -1.05
CA PHE A 89 10.69 2.34 -0.86
C PHE A 89 10.39 3.56 0.02
N MET A 90 9.30 4.28 -0.25
CA MET A 90 8.85 5.41 0.58
C MET A 90 8.70 4.99 2.04
N GLY A 91 8.00 3.89 2.31
CA GLY A 91 7.77 3.39 3.66
C GLY A 91 9.06 2.97 4.37
N LEU A 92 9.94 2.23 3.68
CA LEU A 92 11.23 1.82 4.23
C LEU A 92 12.14 3.02 4.54
N MET A 93 12.14 4.04 3.68
CA MET A 93 12.91 5.28 3.92
C MET A 93 12.42 6.00 5.17
N LEU A 94 11.10 6.17 5.36
CA LEU A 94 10.53 6.81 6.55
C LEU A 94 10.82 6.01 7.84
N GLN A 95 10.81 4.68 7.78
CA GLN A 95 11.19 3.83 8.90
C GLN A 95 12.69 3.93 9.23
N ARG A 96 13.56 3.79 8.22
CA ARG A 96 15.01 3.78 8.40
C ARG A 96 15.58 5.14 8.80
N SER A 97 14.93 6.23 8.40
CA SER A 97 15.32 7.59 8.77
C SER A 97 14.92 8.02 10.19
N LYS A 98 14.32 7.11 11.00
CA LYS A 98 13.83 7.36 12.36
C LYS A 98 12.69 8.39 12.46
N VAL A 99 12.09 8.79 11.35
CA VAL A 99 10.92 9.67 11.34
C VAL A 99 9.76 9.02 12.10
N ALA A 100 9.59 7.71 11.96
CA ALA A 100 8.60 6.91 12.67
C ALA A 100 8.77 6.94 14.19
N GLU A 101 10.01 6.82 14.67
CA GLU A 101 10.37 6.88 16.10
C GLU A 101 10.08 8.27 16.67
N ASP A 102 10.48 9.32 15.97
CA ASP A 102 10.24 10.70 16.38
C ASP A 102 8.74 11.02 16.46
N LEU A 103 7.96 10.55 15.48
CA LEU A 103 6.50 10.67 15.49
C LEU A 103 5.88 10.01 16.72
N LEU A 104 6.29 8.77 17.03
CA LEU A 104 5.78 8.06 18.19
C LEU A 104 6.11 8.79 19.49
N LEU A 105 7.35 9.25 19.64
CA LEU A 105 7.78 10.01 20.82
C LEU A 105 7.00 11.33 20.95
N ALA A 106 6.80 12.06 19.87
CA ALA A 106 6.02 13.29 19.85
C ALA A 106 4.56 13.06 20.25
N MET A 107 3.93 12.03 19.67
CA MET A 107 2.55 11.70 19.97
C MET A 107 2.38 11.11 21.37
N ALA A 108 3.35 10.32 21.86
CA ALA A 108 3.37 9.82 23.22
C ALA A 108 3.46 10.95 24.25
N GLN A 109 4.19 12.03 23.94
CA GLN A 109 4.24 13.22 24.78
C GLN A 109 2.92 14.01 24.73
N LEU A 110 2.30 14.09 23.57
CA LEU A 110 1.04 14.82 23.37
C LEU A 110 -0.14 14.16 24.09
N PHE A 111 -0.28 12.84 23.91
CA PHE A 111 -1.39 12.07 24.50
C PHE A 111 -1.06 11.47 25.86
N GLY A 112 0.20 11.50 26.29
CA GLY A 112 0.65 10.89 27.54
C GLY A 112 -0.22 11.16 28.77
N PRO A 113 -0.65 12.42 29.02
CA PRO A 113 -1.49 12.77 30.15
C PRO A 113 -2.90 12.11 30.12
N VAL A 114 -3.33 11.63 28.94
CA VAL A 114 -4.63 10.98 28.78
C VAL A 114 -4.52 9.50 29.18
N PRO A 115 -5.47 8.94 29.95
CA PRO A 115 -5.53 7.50 30.18
C PRO A 115 -5.55 6.73 28.84
N GLY A 116 -4.67 5.75 28.68
CA GLY A 116 -4.51 5.05 27.40
C GLY A 116 -3.74 5.83 26.33
N GLY A 117 -3.26 7.03 26.64
CA GLY A 117 -2.67 7.96 25.66
C GLY A 117 -1.49 7.39 24.87
N LEU A 118 -0.62 6.58 25.49
CA LEU A 118 0.46 5.90 24.79
C LEU A 118 -0.08 4.87 23.75
N GLY A 119 -1.13 4.12 24.10
CA GLY A 119 -1.80 3.22 23.15
C GLY A 119 -2.48 3.98 22.00
N ILE A 120 -3.14 5.11 22.30
CA ILE A 120 -3.72 6.00 21.29
C ILE A 120 -2.62 6.52 20.34
N SER A 121 -1.47 6.92 20.88
CA SER A 121 -0.30 7.35 20.08
C SER A 121 0.18 6.25 19.15
N VAL A 122 0.24 5.00 19.63
CA VAL A 122 0.63 3.84 18.81
C VAL A 122 -0.34 3.60 17.67
N VAL A 123 -1.66 3.70 17.90
CA VAL A 123 -2.66 3.56 16.84
C VAL A 123 -2.55 4.69 15.83
N PHE A 124 -2.42 5.92 16.28
CA PHE A 124 -2.32 7.09 15.40
C PHE A 124 -1.07 7.03 14.53
N VAL A 125 0.10 6.80 15.15
CA VAL A 125 1.37 6.68 14.41
C VAL A 125 1.38 5.42 13.55
N GLY A 126 0.81 4.33 14.05
CA GLY A 126 0.62 3.10 13.26
C GLY A 126 -0.21 3.36 12.01
N ALA A 127 -1.30 4.12 12.10
CA ALA A 127 -2.11 4.51 10.95
C ALA A 127 -1.33 5.36 9.94
N LEU A 128 -0.52 6.32 10.40
CA LEU A 128 0.32 7.15 9.54
C LEU A 128 1.40 6.34 8.84
N LEU A 129 2.10 5.48 9.58
CA LEU A 129 3.12 4.59 9.01
C LEU A 129 2.52 3.54 8.09
N ALA A 130 1.38 3.03 8.47
CA ALA A 130 0.59 2.11 7.68
C ALA A 130 0.28 2.68 6.29
N ALA A 131 -0.17 3.93 6.22
CA ALA A 131 -0.42 4.64 4.96
C ALA A 131 0.85 4.82 4.10
N THR A 132 2.05 4.71 4.67
CA THR A 132 3.30 4.87 3.90
C THR A 132 3.95 3.55 3.51
N THR A 133 3.71 2.47 4.24
CA THR A 133 4.41 1.19 4.04
C THR A 133 3.63 0.17 3.23
N GLY A 134 2.31 0.15 3.38
CA GLY A 134 1.44 -0.82 2.72
C GLY A 134 1.75 -2.30 3.06
N ILE A 135 2.63 -2.59 4.02
CA ILE A 135 3.06 -3.95 4.40
C ILE A 135 2.80 -4.18 5.89
N VAL A 136 1.79 -4.99 6.22
CA VAL A 136 1.39 -5.28 7.61
C VAL A 136 2.53 -5.84 8.45
N GLY A 137 3.18 -6.90 7.97
CA GLY A 137 4.22 -7.58 8.76
C GLY A 137 5.38 -6.67 9.14
N ALA A 138 5.88 -5.88 8.19
CA ALA A 138 6.96 -4.92 8.44
C ALA A 138 6.53 -3.84 9.43
N THR A 139 5.30 -3.32 9.30
CA THR A 139 4.77 -2.28 10.19
C THR A 139 4.56 -2.81 11.61
N VAL A 140 3.97 -4.00 11.77
CA VAL A 140 3.79 -4.63 13.09
C VAL A 140 5.12 -4.86 13.79
N VAL A 141 6.13 -5.38 13.07
CA VAL A 141 7.47 -5.61 13.64
C VAL A 141 8.13 -4.28 14.01
N ALA A 142 8.12 -3.29 13.13
CA ALA A 142 8.72 -1.98 13.39
C ALA A 142 8.06 -1.29 14.59
N MET A 143 6.71 -1.24 14.61
CA MET A 143 5.95 -0.68 15.73
C MET A 143 6.17 -1.47 17.02
N GLY A 144 6.29 -2.80 16.94
CA GLY A 144 6.61 -3.66 18.06
C GLY A 144 7.97 -3.31 18.70
N LEU A 145 8.99 -3.18 17.88
CA LEU A 145 10.33 -2.85 18.36
C LEU A 145 10.42 -1.46 19.02
N ILE A 146 9.65 -0.49 18.50
CA ILE A 146 9.68 0.90 18.99
C ILE A 146 8.72 1.07 20.19
N SER A 147 7.49 0.57 20.09
CA SER A 147 6.40 0.90 21.02
C SER A 147 6.31 -0.05 22.21
N LEU A 148 6.51 -1.37 21.99
CA LEU A 148 6.30 -2.37 23.04
C LEU A 148 7.18 -2.15 24.28
N PRO A 149 8.50 -1.88 24.14
CA PRO A 149 9.33 -1.59 25.31
C PRO A 149 8.85 -0.38 26.09
N SER A 150 8.39 0.67 25.39
CA SER A 150 7.85 1.88 26.00
C SER A 150 6.54 1.61 26.73
N MET A 151 5.62 0.84 26.12
CA MET A 151 4.34 0.48 26.75
C MET A 151 4.56 -0.36 28.01
N LEU A 152 5.42 -1.38 27.95
CA LEU A 152 5.70 -2.24 29.09
C LEU A 152 6.40 -1.50 30.25
N ARG A 153 7.33 -0.57 29.96
CA ARG A 153 7.94 0.29 30.98
C ARG A 153 6.94 1.20 31.68
N ASN A 154 5.88 1.59 30.99
CA ASN A 154 4.82 2.40 31.55
C ASN A 154 3.65 1.56 32.10
N ASN A 155 3.90 0.31 32.47
CA ASN A 155 2.98 -0.61 33.12
C ASN A 155 1.69 -0.90 32.32
N TYR A 156 1.74 -0.82 30.99
CA TYR A 156 0.64 -1.34 30.17
C TYR A 156 0.54 -2.86 30.27
N SER A 157 -0.67 -3.37 30.26
CA SER A 157 -0.89 -4.83 30.20
C SER A 157 -0.27 -5.38 28.90
N PRO A 158 0.51 -6.48 28.96
CA PRO A 158 1.14 -7.05 27.77
C PRO A 158 0.13 -7.42 26.67
N SER A 159 -1.05 -7.92 27.05
CA SER A 159 -2.09 -8.30 26.09
C SER A 159 -2.66 -7.09 25.35
N LEU A 160 -2.91 -5.97 26.06
CA LEU A 160 -3.36 -4.74 25.41
C LEU A 160 -2.27 -4.13 24.54
N ALA A 161 -1.02 -4.09 25.02
CA ALA A 161 0.11 -3.54 24.28
C ALA A 161 0.34 -4.29 22.96
N THR A 162 0.45 -5.63 23.01
CA THR A 162 0.66 -6.45 21.81
C THR A 162 -0.54 -6.41 20.86
N GLY A 163 -1.77 -6.45 21.39
CA GLY A 163 -3.00 -6.33 20.63
C GLY A 163 -3.11 -4.98 19.91
N THR A 164 -2.78 -3.87 20.59
CA THR A 164 -2.77 -2.53 20.01
C THR A 164 -1.75 -2.41 18.86
N ILE A 165 -0.55 -2.95 19.05
CA ILE A 165 0.50 -2.93 18.02
C ILE A 165 0.09 -3.78 16.81
N ALA A 166 -0.41 -4.98 17.03
CA ALA A 166 -0.87 -5.85 15.95
C ALA A 166 -2.03 -5.20 15.18
N ALA A 167 -3.04 -4.67 15.89
CA ALA A 167 -4.18 -4.00 15.27
C ALA A 167 -3.76 -2.74 14.49
N SER A 168 -2.88 -1.89 15.07
CA SER A 168 -2.40 -0.69 14.37
C SER A 168 -1.62 -1.00 13.10
N GLY A 169 -0.84 -2.08 13.09
CA GLY A 169 -0.08 -2.52 11.91
C GLY A 169 -0.97 -3.00 10.76
N THR A 170 -2.16 -3.59 11.05
CA THR A 170 -3.09 -4.03 10.01
C THR A 170 -3.73 -2.88 9.24
N LEU A 171 -3.77 -1.67 9.82
CA LEU A 171 -4.29 -0.47 9.15
C LEU A 171 -3.56 -0.15 7.85
N GLY A 172 -2.30 -0.62 7.68
CA GLY A 172 -1.48 -0.38 6.49
C GLY A 172 -2.01 -0.93 5.19
N GLN A 173 -2.92 -1.88 5.25
CA GLN A 173 -3.57 -2.40 4.05
C GLN A 173 -4.96 -1.80 3.80
N ILE A 174 -5.48 -1.04 4.77
CA ILE A 174 -6.81 -0.46 4.70
C ILE A 174 -6.73 1.03 4.36
N ILE A 175 -5.78 1.75 4.98
CA ILE A 175 -5.62 3.19 4.77
C ILE A 175 -4.80 3.45 3.50
N PRO A 176 -5.32 4.23 2.53
CA PRO A 176 -4.56 4.61 1.35
C PRO A 176 -3.32 5.47 1.66
N PRO A 177 -2.26 5.38 0.84
CA PRO A 177 -2.05 4.47 -0.29
C PRO A 177 -1.69 3.05 0.15
N SER A 178 -2.44 2.06 -0.34
CA SER A 178 -2.31 0.66 0.04
C SER A 178 -1.98 -0.21 -1.17
N ILE A 179 -0.96 -1.06 -1.04
CA ILE A 179 -0.56 -2.01 -2.10
C ILE A 179 -1.69 -2.98 -2.42
N VAL A 180 -2.42 -3.44 -1.39
CA VAL A 180 -3.54 -4.37 -1.57
C VAL A 180 -4.65 -3.73 -2.37
N LEU A 181 -5.00 -2.47 -2.10
CA LEU A 181 -6.02 -1.75 -2.85
C LEU A 181 -5.61 -1.52 -4.31
N ILE A 182 -4.31 -1.29 -4.58
CA ILE A 182 -3.80 -1.15 -5.94
C ILE A 182 -3.97 -2.46 -6.70
N ILE A 183 -3.53 -3.58 -6.12
CA ILE A 183 -3.65 -4.90 -6.76
C ILE A 183 -5.12 -5.28 -6.93
N LEU A 184 -5.95 -5.00 -5.93
CA LEU A 184 -7.39 -5.28 -5.99
C LEU A 184 -8.07 -4.46 -7.10
N ALA A 185 -7.73 -3.18 -7.25
CA ALA A 185 -8.25 -2.33 -8.32
C ALA A 185 -7.88 -2.88 -9.70
N ASP A 186 -6.63 -3.32 -9.90
CA ASP A 186 -6.15 -3.92 -11.15
C ASP A 186 -6.93 -5.21 -11.49
N GLN A 187 -7.16 -6.07 -10.51
CA GLN A 187 -7.91 -7.31 -10.70
C GLN A 187 -9.41 -7.04 -10.97
N LEU A 188 -10.01 -6.08 -10.27
CA LEU A 188 -11.41 -5.67 -10.50
C LEU A 188 -11.59 -4.99 -11.86
N ALA A 189 -10.64 -4.14 -12.28
CA ALA A 189 -10.65 -3.55 -13.61
C ALA A 189 -10.60 -4.62 -14.70
N SER A 190 -9.68 -5.59 -14.57
CA SER A 190 -9.58 -6.72 -15.50
C SER A 190 -10.86 -7.56 -15.56
N ALA A 191 -11.48 -7.84 -14.41
CA ALA A 191 -12.75 -8.57 -14.35
C ALA A 191 -13.90 -7.76 -14.95
N SER A 192 -13.93 -6.44 -14.74
CA SER A 192 -14.90 -5.52 -15.32
C SER A 192 -14.81 -5.48 -16.86
N ASP A 193 -13.58 -5.42 -17.39
CA ASP A 193 -13.34 -5.42 -18.84
C ASP A 193 -13.78 -6.73 -19.48
N GLN A 194 -13.53 -7.87 -18.83
CA GLN A 194 -14.04 -9.17 -19.30
C GLN A 194 -15.56 -9.24 -19.28
N ALA A 195 -16.20 -8.75 -18.21
CA ALA A 195 -17.65 -8.70 -18.09
C ALA A 195 -18.27 -7.76 -19.14
N SER A 196 -17.64 -6.61 -19.41
CA SER A 196 -18.05 -5.66 -20.44
C SER A 196 -17.98 -6.30 -21.84
N SER A 197 -16.87 -6.97 -22.16
CA SER A 197 -16.70 -7.64 -23.46
C SER A 197 -17.71 -8.76 -23.66
N LEU A 198 -17.99 -9.55 -22.63
CA LEU A 198 -19.01 -10.60 -22.67
C LEU A 198 -20.44 -10.02 -22.86
N ARG A 199 -20.78 -8.95 -22.15
CA ARG A 199 -22.07 -8.27 -22.32
C ARG A 199 -22.24 -7.70 -23.72
N LYS A 200 -21.19 -7.08 -24.28
CA LYS A 200 -21.21 -6.57 -25.67
C LYS A 200 -21.40 -7.68 -26.68
N SER A 201 -20.77 -8.84 -26.52
CA SER A 201 -20.96 -9.99 -27.39
C SER A 201 -22.37 -10.55 -27.30
N LEU A 202 -22.91 -10.71 -26.10
CA LEU A 202 -24.30 -11.15 -25.89
C LEU A 202 -25.33 -10.15 -26.45
N HIS A 203 -25.11 -8.86 -26.25
CA HIS A 203 -25.97 -7.81 -26.80
C HIS A 203 -26.03 -7.88 -28.34
N LYS A 204 -24.85 -8.05 -28.98
CA LYS A 204 -24.74 -8.21 -30.43
C LYS A 204 -25.45 -9.47 -30.91
N GLU A 205 -25.34 -10.59 -30.19
CA GLU A 205 -26.03 -11.83 -30.56
C GLU A 205 -27.58 -11.69 -30.48
N VAL A 206 -28.08 -10.99 -29.46
CA VAL A 206 -29.52 -10.86 -29.20
C VAL A 206 -30.17 -9.76 -30.05
N THR A 207 -29.49 -8.62 -30.22
CA THR A 207 -30.08 -7.44 -30.89
C THR A 207 -29.61 -7.24 -32.33
N GLY A 208 -28.45 -7.83 -32.69
CA GLY A 208 -27.79 -7.57 -33.97
C GLY A 208 -27.04 -6.23 -34.01
N GLU A 209 -27.14 -5.40 -32.97
CA GLU A 209 -26.49 -4.10 -32.90
C GLU A 209 -25.01 -4.23 -32.52
N MET A 210 -24.15 -3.43 -33.19
CA MET A 210 -22.72 -3.44 -32.94
C MET A 210 -22.34 -2.63 -31.69
N SER A 211 -23.15 -1.70 -31.24
CA SER A 211 -22.92 -0.83 -30.10
C SER A 211 -23.93 -1.09 -29.00
N MET A 212 -23.46 -1.38 -27.81
CA MET A 212 -24.27 -1.49 -26.62
C MET A 212 -24.40 -0.10 -25.96
N PRO A 213 -25.64 0.31 -25.53
CA PRO A 213 -25.80 1.56 -24.79
C PRO A 213 -24.94 1.62 -23.52
N SER A 214 -24.33 2.77 -23.24
CA SER A 214 -23.37 2.96 -22.15
C SER A 214 -23.95 2.68 -20.74
N PHE A 215 -25.25 2.84 -20.55
CA PHE A 215 -25.92 2.54 -19.27
C PHE A 215 -26.01 1.03 -18.96
N LEU A 216 -25.79 0.17 -19.96
CA LEU A 216 -25.71 -1.28 -19.79
C LEU A 216 -24.28 -1.78 -19.59
N ASP A 217 -23.29 -0.92 -19.78
CA ASP A 217 -21.89 -1.31 -19.63
C ASP A 217 -21.50 -1.43 -18.15
N VAL A 218 -20.44 -2.19 -17.89
CA VAL A 218 -19.89 -2.35 -16.54
C VAL A 218 -18.90 -1.22 -16.31
N THR A 219 -19.05 -0.50 -15.20
CA THR A 219 -18.11 0.54 -14.83
C THR A 219 -16.77 -0.08 -14.39
N SER A 220 -15.68 0.37 -14.99
CA SER A 220 -14.35 -0.02 -14.58
C SER A 220 -13.97 0.64 -13.24
N THR A 221 -13.25 -0.05 -12.39
CA THR A 221 -12.82 0.45 -11.08
C THR A 221 -11.35 0.86 -11.14
N SER A 222 -11.06 2.11 -10.79
CA SER A 222 -9.68 2.62 -10.73
C SER A 222 -9.08 2.50 -9.33
N ALA A 223 -7.75 2.51 -9.23
CA ALA A 223 -7.06 2.53 -7.94
C ALA A 223 -7.40 3.80 -7.12
N GLY A 224 -7.64 4.95 -7.80
CA GLY A 224 -8.08 6.17 -7.15
C GLY A 224 -9.45 6.03 -6.49
N GLU A 225 -10.42 5.40 -7.17
CA GLU A 225 -11.74 5.11 -6.61
C GLU A 225 -11.68 4.15 -5.43
N MET A 226 -10.82 3.11 -5.52
CA MET A 226 -10.60 2.20 -4.40
C MET A 226 -9.99 2.92 -3.20
N PHE A 227 -9.08 3.86 -3.43
CA PHE A 227 -8.51 4.68 -2.34
C PHE A 227 -9.57 5.59 -1.72
N LEU A 228 -10.37 6.25 -2.53
CA LEU A 228 -11.46 7.09 -2.03
C LEU A 228 -12.47 6.29 -1.21
N GLY A 229 -12.86 5.11 -1.71
CA GLY A 229 -13.78 4.21 -1.02
C GLY A 229 -13.23 3.65 0.30
N ALA A 230 -11.92 3.41 0.39
CA ALA A 230 -11.28 2.86 1.59
C ALA A 230 -10.91 3.93 2.64
N LEU A 231 -10.79 5.20 2.25
CA LEU A 231 -10.33 6.28 3.13
C LEU A 231 -11.26 6.46 4.34
N VAL A 232 -12.56 6.60 4.10
CA VAL A 232 -13.53 6.84 5.17
C VAL A 232 -13.64 5.64 6.11
N PRO A 233 -13.84 4.39 5.64
CA PRO A 233 -13.83 3.21 6.50
C PRO A 233 -12.53 3.06 7.29
N GLY A 234 -11.37 3.34 6.65
CA GLY A 234 -10.07 3.30 7.31
C GLY A 234 -9.95 4.28 8.47
N LEU A 235 -10.35 5.54 8.26
CA LEU A 235 -10.36 6.57 9.32
C LEU A 235 -11.35 6.22 10.44
N VAL A 236 -12.52 5.70 10.12
CA VAL A 236 -13.49 5.22 11.12
C VAL A 236 -12.87 4.11 11.95
N LEU A 237 -12.17 3.17 11.34
CA LEU A 237 -11.51 2.08 12.06
C LEU A 237 -10.42 2.59 13.00
N VAL A 238 -9.61 3.56 12.59
CA VAL A 238 -8.63 4.25 13.46
C VAL A 238 -9.33 4.87 14.66
N ALA A 239 -10.41 5.61 14.43
CA ALA A 239 -11.18 6.24 15.49
C ALA A 239 -11.77 5.19 16.47
N VAL A 240 -12.29 4.08 15.95
CA VAL A 240 -12.82 2.97 16.77
C VAL A 240 -11.70 2.35 17.61
N TYR A 241 -10.51 2.12 17.07
CA TYR A 241 -9.38 1.59 17.84
C TYR A 241 -8.94 2.56 18.95
N MET A 242 -8.83 3.84 18.64
CA MET A 242 -8.48 4.88 19.63
C MET A 242 -9.56 4.95 20.73
N LEU A 243 -10.84 4.93 20.35
CA LEU A 243 -11.96 4.95 21.28
C LEU A 243 -11.99 3.69 22.17
N TYR A 244 -11.72 2.51 21.60
CA TYR A 244 -11.61 1.26 22.35
C TYR A 244 -10.52 1.36 23.42
N ILE A 245 -9.32 1.82 23.07
CA ILE A 245 -8.21 1.97 24.02
C ILE A 245 -8.57 2.97 25.12
N LEU A 246 -9.17 4.11 24.75
CA LEU A 246 -9.62 5.12 25.69
C LEU A 246 -10.67 4.52 26.68
N THR A 247 -11.64 3.80 26.15
CA THR A 247 -12.69 3.17 26.95
C THR A 247 -12.11 2.15 27.93
N VAL A 248 -11.21 1.27 27.45
CA VAL A 248 -10.53 0.30 28.31
C VAL A 248 -9.70 1.00 29.39
N ALA A 249 -8.99 2.08 29.04
CA ALA A 249 -8.18 2.85 30.00
C ALA A 249 -9.03 3.57 31.06
N LEU A 250 -10.22 4.02 30.69
CA LEU A 250 -11.15 4.67 31.65
C LEU A 250 -11.81 3.66 32.59
N ILE A 251 -12.20 2.48 32.09
CA ILE A 251 -12.84 1.42 32.89
C ILE A 251 -11.81 0.69 33.77
N PHE A 252 -10.63 0.43 33.19
CA PHE A 252 -9.55 -0.32 33.82
C PHE A 252 -8.23 0.48 33.85
N PRO A 253 -8.08 1.52 34.68
CA PRO A 253 -6.91 2.41 34.65
C PRO A 253 -5.57 1.70 34.86
N LYS A 254 -5.58 0.53 35.49
CA LYS A 254 -4.38 -0.29 35.71
C LYS A 254 -3.88 -1.00 34.44
N VAL A 255 -4.73 -1.17 33.44
CA VAL A 255 -4.40 -1.86 32.19
C VAL A 255 -3.66 -0.94 31.21
N ALA A 256 -4.04 0.35 31.22
CA ALA A 256 -3.46 1.37 30.36
C ALA A 256 -3.32 2.71 31.10
N PRO A 257 -2.37 2.81 32.05
CA PRO A 257 -2.21 4.01 32.86
C PRO A 257 -1.80 5.22 32.02
N ALA A 258 -2.19 6.42 32.47
CA ALA A 258 -1.67 7.66 31.92
C ALA A 258 -0.18 7.79 32.20
N VAL A 259 0.58 8.27 31.23
CA VAL A 259 2.02 8.51 31.35
C VAL A 259 2.23 9.99 31.66
N GLY A 260 2.75 10.28 32.84
CA GLY A 260 3.01 11.66 33.23
C GLY A 260 4.01 12.34 32.27
N PHE A 261 3.65 13.51 31.79
CA PHE A 261 4.57 14.36 31.06
C PHE A 261 5.30 15.28 32.03
N GLU A 262 6.60 15.09 32.24
CA GLU A 262 7.41 15.90 33.16
C GLU A 262 7.80 17.29 32.58
N GLY A 263 7.41 17.59 31.33
CA GLY A 263 7.72 18.82 30.64
C GLY A 263 6.64 19.90 30.76
N ARG A 264 7.01 21.15 30.43
CA ARG A 264 6.04 22.25 30.24
C ARG A 264 5.53 22.22 28.79
N MET A 265 4.21 22.36 28.59
CA MET A 265 3.61 22.55 27.28
C MET A 265 3.77 24.02 26.82
N ASP A 266 5.02 24.43 26.63
CA ASP A 266 5.36 25.77 26.15
C ASP A 266 5.38 25.84 24.60
N THR A 267 5.63 27.02 24.07
CA THR A 267 5.70 27.25 22.62
C THR A 267 6.76 26.35 21.95
N LYS A 268 7.85 26.05 22.62
CA LYS A 268 8.91 25.17 22.10
C LYS A 268 8.45 23.72 21.96
N PHE A 269 7.59 23.26 22.88
CA PHE A 269 6.96 21.94 22.81
C PHE A 269 6.06 21.86 21.55
N TRP A 270 5.16 22.82 21.36
CA TRP A 270 4.25 22.83 20.21
C TRP A 270 5.00 22.93 18.87
N VAL A 271 6.04 23.76 18.79
CA VAL A 271 6.88 23.85 17.59
C VAL A 271 7.55 22.50 17.30
N ARG A 272 8.06 21.80 18.32
CA ARG A 272 8.67 20.48 18.14
C ARG A 272 7.66 19.47 17.62
N ILE A 273 6.45 19.40 18.21
CA ILE A 273 5.37 18.54 17.74
C ILE A 273 5.02 18.85 16.28
N ALA A 274 4.84 20.12 15.93
CA ALA A 274 4.53 20.55 14.58
C ALA A 274 5.62 20.18 13.58
N VAL A 275 6.88 20.45 13.89
CA VAL A 275 8.03 20.12 13.01
C VAL A 275 8.17 18.61 12.81
N THR A 276 7.79 17.80 13.78
CA THR A 276 7.84 16.34 13.66
C THR A 276 6.65 15.78 12.89
N LEU A 277 5.45 16.34 13.08
CA LEU A 277 4.20 15.81 12.55
C LEU A 277 3.88 16.32 11.13
N ILE A 278 4.12 17.63 10.88
CA ILE A 278 3.72 18.26 9.61
C ILE A 278 4.38 17.64 8.39
N PRO A 279 5.73 17.39 8.36
CA PRO A 279 6.36 16.86 7.14
C PRO A 279 5.80 15.49 6.69
N PRO A 280 5.68 14.46 7.56
CA PRO A 280 5.09 13.18 7.15
C PRO A 280 3.64 13.30 6.72
N LEU A 281 2.83 14.11 7.44
CA LEU A 281 1.45 14.37 7.05
C LEU A 281 1.37 15.05 5.69
N THR A 282 2.19 16.09 5.46
CA THR A 282 2.22 16.78 4.17
C THR A 282 2.57 15.80 3.04
N LEU A 283 3.54 14.90 3.25
CA LEU A 283 3.88 13.88 2.25
C LEU A 283 2.71 12.95 1.94
N ILE A 284 2.02 12.44 2.97
CA ILE A 284 0.85 11.58 2.81
C ILE A 284 -0.27 12.32 2.08
N PHE A 285 -0.59 13.56 2.50
CA PHE A 285 -1.62 14.37 1.85
C PHE A 285 -1.26 14.74 0.41
N LEU A 286 0.02 14.98 0.12
CA LEU A 286 0.47 15.29 -1.24
C LEU A 286 0.33 14.07 -2.13
N VAL A 287 0.75 12.89 -1.68
CA VAL A 287 0.64 11.64 -2.42
C VAL A 287 -0.83 11.26 -2.63
N LEU A 288 -1.59 11.17 -1.54
CA LEU A 288 -3.00 10.77 -1.61
C LEU A 288 -3.85 11.81 -2.32
N GLY A 289 -3.64 13.09 -1.99
CA GLY A 289 -4.36 14.21 -2.58
C GLY A 289 -4.15 14.31 -4.09
N SER A 290 -2.93 14.08 -4.59
CA SER A 290 -2.64 14.09 -6.03
C SER A 290 -3.38 12.97 -6.78
N ILE A 291 -3.51 11.77 -6.17
CA ILE A 291 -4.27 10.66 -6.75
C ILE A 291 -5.78 10.97 -6.73
N LEU A 292 -6.32 11.40 -5.59
CA LEU A 292 -7.75 11.64 -5.42
C LEU A 292 -8.26 12.83 -6.27
N SER A 293 -7.40 13.82 -6.51
CA SER A 293 -7.73 14.94 -7.40
C SER A 293 -7.55 14.63 -8.89
N GLY A 294 -7.03 13.43 -9.23
CA GLY A 294 -6.76 13.02 -10.61
C GLY A 294 -5.57 13.74 -11.26
N ILE A 295 -4.76 14.49 -10.49
CA ILE A 295 -3.59 15.22 -10.98
C ILE A 295 -2.45 14.26 -11.31
N ALA A 296 -2.27 13.20 -10.49
CA ALA A 296 -1.23 12.21 -10.67
C ALA A 296 -1.80 10.80 -10.75
N THR A 297 -1.21 9.96 -11.59
CA THR A 297 -1.43 8.51 -11.56
C THR A 297 -0.84 7.93 -10.28
N VAL A 298 -1.24 6.70 -9.93
CA VAL A 298 -0.72 6.00 -8.74
C VAL A 298 0.80 5.85 -8.80
N ASN A 299 1.35 5.64 -10.00
CA ASN A 299 2.78 5.53 -10.26
C ASN A 299 3.51 6.86 -10.01
N GLN A 300 3.00 7.96 -10.59
CA GLN A 300 3.55 9.30 -10.39
C GLN A 300 3.51 9.71 -8.91
N ALA A 301 2.40 9.46 -8.24
CA ALA A 301 2.26 9.72 -6.81
C ALA A 301 3.23 8.88 -5.96
N GLY A 302 3.47 7.61 -6.34
CA GLY A 302 4.50 6.76 -5.73
C GLY A 302 5.90 7.34 -5.88
N ALA A 303 6.24 7.88 -7.06
CA ALA A 303 7.51 8.55 -7.32
C ALA A 303 7.68 9.83 -6.48
N ILE A 304 6.63 10.66 -6.39
CA ILE A 304 6.59 11.84 -5.52
C ILE A 304 6.80 11.43 -4.05
N GLY A 305 6.11 10.38 -3.61
CA GLY A 305 6.26 9.83 -2.26
C GLY A 305 7.67 9.34 -1.96
N ALA A 306 8.26 8.59 -2.89
CA ALA A 306 9.64 8.09 -2.78
C ALA A 306 10.66 9.24 -2.70
N ALA A 307 10.58 10.22 -3.59
CA ALA A 307 11.44 11.41 -3.58
C ALA A 307 11.28 12.23 -2.30
N GLY A 308 10.03 12.47 -1.86
CA GLY A 308 9.75 13.18 -0.61
C GLY A 308 10.28 12.44 0.62
N ALA A 309 10.21 11.11 0.66
CA ALA A 309 10.76 10.30 1.76
C ALA A 309 12.29 10.37 1.81
N VAL A 310 12.98 10.37 0.66
CA VAL A 310 14.44 10.59 0.58
C VAL A 310 14.80 11.96 1.13
N PHE A 311 14.07 13.00 0.71
CA PHE A 311 14.28 14.38 1.19
C PHE A 311 14.10 14.47 2.71
N MET A 312 13.00 13.93 3.25
CA MET A 312 12.73 13.91 4.69
C MET A 312 13.79 13.12 5.46
N GLY A 313 14.18 11.95 4.95
CA GLY A 313 15.19 11.09 5.54
C GLY A 313 16.56 11.78 5.60
N SER A 314 16.98 12.42 4.52
CA SER A 314 18.25 13.14 4.48
C SER A 314 18.25 14.34 5.42
N PHE A 315 17.17 15.12 5.47
CA PHE A 315 17.02 16.23 6.40
C PHE A 315 17.07 15.77 7.87
N ARG A 316 16.41 14.65 8.20
CA ARG A 316 16.38 14.11 9.56
C ARG A 316 17.75 13.55 9.99
N LEU A 317 18.45 12.86 9.11
CA LEU A 317 19.77 12.28 9.40
C LEU A 317 20.88 13.33 9.43
N SER A 318 20.66 14.50 8.82
CA SER A 318 21.64 15.60 8.74
C SER A 318 21.67 16.52 9.96
N THR A 319 20.90 16.22 11.01
CA THR A 319 20.81 17.08 12.20
C THR A 319 22.19 17.46 12.74
N GLY A 320 22.64 18.68 12.43
CA GLY A 320 23.89 19.28 12.89
C GLY A 320 25.00 19.45 11.82
N LYS A 321 24.89 18.87 10.63
CA LYS A 321 25.89 19.06 9.54
C LYS A 321 25.21 19.61 8.29
N ARG A 322 25.45 20.88 7.97
CA ARG A 322 24.95 21.53 6.73
C ARG A 322 25.32 20.74 5.46
N SER A 323 26.42 20.00 5.47
CA SER A 323 26.87 19.20 4.32
C SER A 323 25.92 18.05 3.93
N ALA A 324 25.11 17.56 4.85
CA ALA A 324 24.19 16.43 4.55
C ALA A 324 22.87 16.89 3.89
N VAL A 325 22.63 18.21 3.80
CA VAL A 325 21.49 18.75 3.02
C VAL A 325 21.82 18.84 1.53
N TYR A 326 23.10 18.90 1.16
CA TYR A 326 23.50 19.01 -0.24
C TYR A 326 23.03 17.86 -1.14
N PRO A 327 23.10 16.57 -0.74
CA PRO A 327 22.60 15.48 -1.57
C PRO A 327 21.10 15.58 -1.87
N SER A 328 20.30 15.98 -0.88
CA SER A 328 18.83 16.13 -1.08
C SER A 328 18.51 17.34 -1.94
N LEU A 329 19.27 18.41 -1.82
CA LEU A 329 19.11 19.61 -2.64
C LEU A 329 19.53 19.34 -4.09
N LEU A 330 20.62 18.57 -4.28
CA LEU A 330 21.02 18.07 -5.60
C LEU A 330 19.96 17.18 -6.21
N ALA A 331 19.37 16.26 -5.46
CA ALA A 331 18.29 15.40 -5.94
C ALA A 331 17.06 16.19 -6.38
N VAL A 332 16.66 17.22 -5.64
CA VAL A 332 15.55 18.11 -6.02
C VAL A 332 15.88 18.90 -7.30
N LEU A 333 17.11 19.44 -7.40
CA LEU A 333 17.56 20.14 -8.60
C LEU A 333 17.61 19.22 -9.82
N SER A 334 18.06 17.97 -9.62
CA SER A 334 18.06 16.92 -10.66
C SER A 334 16.65 16.62 -11.15
N LEU A 335 15.70 16.45 -10.24
CA LEU A 335 14.28 16.20 -10.59
C LEU A 335 13.69 17.38 -11.35
N ILE A 336 13.97 18.62 -10.94
CA ILE A 336 13.51 19.82 -11.64
C ILE A 336 14.13 19.87 -13.06
N LEU A 337 15.42 19.55 -13.18
CA LEU A 337 16.10 19.51 -14.48
C LEU A 337 15.51 18.44 -15.38
N ILE A 338 15.29 17.23 -14.87
CA ILE A 338 14.66 16.14 -15.63
C ILE A 338 13.25 16.54 -16.08
N PHE A 339 12.44 17.11 -15.18
CA PHE A 339 11.11 17.57 -15.53
C PHE A 339 11.12 18.65 -16.61
N TYR A 340 12.04 19.63 -16.50
CA TYR A 340 12.24 20.64 -17.53
C TYR A 340 12.62 20.02 -18.88
N CYS A 341 13.49 19.01 -18.88
CA CYS A 341 13.87 18.30 -20.10
C CYS A 341 12.70 17.53 -20.70
N LEU A 342 11.88 16.86 -19.90
CA LEU A 342 10.70 16.11 -20.36
C LEU A 342 9.63 17.01 -20.97
N GLU A 343 9.52 18.26 -20.52
CA GLU A 343 8.51 19.20 -21.02
C GLU A 343 8.96 19.94 -22.29
N ASN A 344 10.27 20.16 -22.46
CA ASN A 344 10.80 20.99 -23.54
C ASN A 344 11.53 20.25 -24.65
N TYR A 345 11.87 18.96 -24.45
CA TYR A 345 12.64 18.15 -25.40
C TYR A 345 12.01 16.78 -25.62
N GLU A 346 12.16 16.24 -26.82
CA GLU A 346 11.78 14.86 -27.10
C GLU A 346 12.79 13.90 -26.47
N MET A 347 12.40 13.29 -25.33
CA MET A 347 13.27 12.42 -24.53
C MET A 347 13.32 10.97 -25.04
N ASN A 348 12.60 10.65 -26.12
CA ASN A 348 12.64 9.34 -26.73
C ASN A 348 13.85 9.21 -27.65
N PHE A 349 14.85 8.41 -27.25
CA PHE A 349 16.09 8.20 -27.99
C PHE A 349 15.89 7.70 -29.44
N ARG A 350 14.73 7.08 -29.75
CA ARG A 350 14.39 6.61 -31.09
C ARG A 350 13.71 7.68 -31.96
N ALA A 351 13.17 8.71 -31.32
CA ALA A 351 12.44 9.78 -31.97
C ALA A 351 13.20 11.11 -31.99
N ALA A 352 14.39 11.17 -31.39
CA ALA A 352 15.23 12.36 -31.33
C ALA A 352 15.93 12.57 -32.68
N ASP A 353 15.37 13.45 -33.51
CA ASP A 353 15.88 13.75 -34.86
C ASP A 353 16.59 15.11 -34.96
N THR A 354 16.45 15.97 -33.94
CA THR A 354 17.02 17.31 -33.93
C THR A 354 18.26 17.45 -33.02
N PRO A 355 19.21 18.34 -33.29
CA PRO A 355 20.32 18.62 -32.37
C PRO A 355 19.87 19.10 -30.99
N GLU A 356 18.70 19.73 -30.93
CA GLU A 356 18.10 20.20 -29.65
C GLU A 356 17.63 19.03 -28.79
N ASP A 357 17.09 17.97 -29.39
CA ASP A 357 16.65 16.76 -28.66
C ASP A 357 17.88 16.04 -28.06
N TYR A 358 19.01 15.98 -28.77
CA TYR A 358 20.24 15.41 -28.20
C TYR A 358 20.77 16.22 -27.03
N THR A 359 20.63 17.55 -27.02
CA THR A 359 20.98 18.37 -25.85
C THR A 359 20.05 18.10 -24.66
N GLY A 360 18.78 17.92 -24.93
CA GLY A 360 17.77 17.49 -23.91
C GLY A 360 18.12 16.14 -23.29
N LEU A 361 18.45 15.15 -24.12
CA LEU A 361 18.89 13.82 -23.67
C LEU A 361 20.16 13.86 -22.81
N TRP A 362 21.16 14.68 -23.19
CA TRP A 362 22.37 14.85 -22.39
C TRP A 362 22.08 15.55 -21.04
N LEU A 363 21.27 16.59 -21.04
CA LEU A 363 20.86 17.28 -19.82
C LEU A 363 20.07 16.35 -18.89
N GLY A 364 19.16 15.54 -19.43
CA GLY A 364 18.43 14.53 -18.69
C GLY A 364 19.34 13.45 -18.11
N ALA A 365 20.35 12.99 -18.87
CA ALA A 365 21.35 12.05 -18.38
C ALA A 365 22.21 12.63 -17.25
N ILE A 366 22.60 13.90 -17.34
CA ILE A 366 23.33 14.60 -16.26
C ILE A 366 22.44 14.75 -15.01
N GLY A 367 21.15 15.05 -15.22
CA GLY A 367 20.19 15.14 -14.12
C GLY A 367 19.91 13.79 -13.44
N SER A 368 20.09 12.67 -14.14
CA SER A 368 19.88 11.33 -13.59
C SER A 368 21.12 10.72 -12.91
N ALA A 369 22.30 11.24 -13.16
CA ALA A 369 23.57 10.81 -12.57
C ALA A 369 23.83 11.47 -11.21
#